data_c040f2c896fc8b577d4363dccab7dfce
#
_entry.id   c040f2c896fc8b577d4363dccab7dfce
#
_cell.length_a   1.000
_cell.length_b   1.000
_cell.length_c   1.000
_cell.angle_alpha   90.00
_cell.angle_beta   90.00
_cell.angle_gamma   90.00
#
_symmetry.space_group_name_H-M   'P 1'
#
loop_
_entity.id
_entity.type
_entity.pdbx_description
1 polymer ?
#
loop_
_entity_poly.entity_id
_entity_poly.type
_entity_poly.pdbx_seq_one_letter_code
_entity_poly.pdbx_strand_id
1 'polypeptide(L)'
;MRWAANLYTTEKTKKQLPRIMQKLRYGKLQPGIWLITIASNEQNLLDIFHSIYYIQPMFARLNPDIVGIAESEEAAKELLIKITEDLYRETGQFDVRSYFKFQE
;
A
#
# COMPACT_ATOMS: atom_id res chain seq x y z
N MET A 1 5.63 -6.40 8.06
CA MET A 1 5.27 -5.70 6.79
C MET A 1 5.29 -6.69 5.65
N ARG A 2 4.16 -6.85 4.98
CA ARG A 2 4.07 -7.74 3.83
C ARG A 2 3.71 -6.93 2.59
N TRP A 3 4.19 -7.39 1.44
CA TRP A 3 4.01 -6.70 0.16
C TRP A 3 3.16 -7.56 -0.77
N ALA A 4 2.23 -6.93 -1.46
CA ALA A 4 1.44 -7.64 -2.46
C ALA A 4 2.35 -8.06 -3.62
N ALA A 5 2.16 -9.28 -4.10
CA ALA A 5 2.90 -9.76 -5.28
C ALA A 5 2.60 -8.90 -6.51
N ASN A 6 1.36 -8.43 -6.61
CA ASN A 6 0.91 -7.52 -7.67
C ASN A 6 0.77 -6.09 -7.13
N LEU A 7 1.83 -5.57 -6.53
CA LEU A 7 1.87 -4.24 -5.93
C LEU A 7 1.54 -3.15 -6.94
N TYR A 8 0.59 -2.30 -6.60
CA TYR A 8 0.24 -1.15 -7.43
C TYR A 8 1.20 0.00 -7.19
N THR A 9 1.64 0.63 -8.26
CA THR A 9 2.57 1.76 -8.21
C THR A 9 2.15 2.81 -9.22
N THR A 10 2.59 4.05 -8.98
CA THR A 10 2.54 5.10 -9.98
C THR A 10 3.81 5.00 -10.84
N GLU A 11 3.87 5.75 -11.94
CA GLU A 11 5.08 5.75 -12.77
C GLU A 11 6.30 6.22 -12.00
N LYS A 12 6.13 7.23 -11.15
CA LYS A 12 7.23 7.75 -10.34
C LYS A 12 7.73 6.74 -9.31
N THR A 13 6.81 6.10 -8.60
CA THR A 13 7.20 5.15 -7.56
C THR A 13 7.72 3.85 -8.15
N LYS A 14 7.23 3.46 -9.32
CA LYS A 14 7.72 2.26 -10.00
C LYS A 14 9.20 2.35 -10.33
N LYS A 15 9.65 3.53 -10.77
CA LYS A 15 11.06 3.73 -11.13
C LYS A 15 12.00 3.63 -9.92
N GLN A 16 11.50 3.95 -8.73
CA GLN A 16 12.29 3.98 -7.50
C GLN A 16 11.89 2.90 -6.52
N LEU A 17 11.11 1.93 -6.97
CA LEU A 17 10.49 0.95 -6.07
C LEU A 17 11.48 0.20 -5.18
N PRO A 18 12.59 -0.36 -5.69
CA PRO A 18 13.53 -1.07 -4.82
C PRO A 18 14.08 -0.18 -3.70
N ARG A 19 14.38 1.07 -4.01
CA ARG A 19 14.91 2.03 -3.05
C ARG A 19 13.85 2.39 -2.00
N ILE A 20 12.60 2.61 -2.45
CA ILE A 20 11.49 2.92 -1.54
C ILE A 20 11.27 1.76 -0.57
N MET A 21 11.22 0.54 -1.08
CA MET A 21 10.99 -0.65 -0.27
C MET A 21 12.12 -0.86 0.74
N GLN A 22 13.36 -0.64 0.32
CA GLN A 22 14.52 -0.77 1.19
C GLN A 22 14.47 0.25 2.33
N LYS A 23 14.15 1.51 2.01
CA LYS A 23 14.04 2.55 3.03
C LYS A 23 12.93 2.27 4.02
N LEU A 24 11.78 1.78 3.55
CA LEU A 24 10.70 1.39 4.44
C LEU A 24 11.11 0.25 5.36
N ARG A 25 11.83 -0.73 4.83
CA ARG A 25 12.31 -1.87 5.63
C ARG A 25 13.21 -1.43 6.76
N TYR A 26 14.04 -0.40 6.53
CA TYR A 26 14.96 0.10 7.54
C TYR A 26 14.38 1.27 8.35
N GLY A 27 13.11 1.56 8.21
CA GLY A 27 12.45 2.61 8.99
C GLY A 27 12.92 4.01 8.69
N LYS A 28 13.36 4.27 7.47
CA LYS A 28 13.85 5.59 7.07
C LYS A 28 12.72 6.49 6.61
N LEU A 29 12.79 7.77 7.00
CA LEU A 29 11.80 8.77 6.61
C LEU A 29 11.79 9.02 5.11
N GLN A 30 10.61 9.01 4.51
CA GLN A 30 10.40 9.29 3.09
C GLN A 30 9.21 10.25 2.95
N PRO A 31 9.45 11.57 3.03
CA PRO A 31 8.36 12.56 3.11
C PRO A 31 7.37 12.55 1.95
N GLY A 32 7.80 12.12 0.78
CA GLY A 32 6.95 12.09 -0.41
C GLY A 32 6.30 10.76 -0.70
N ILE A 33 6.35 9.80 0.22
CA ILE A 33 5.84 8.44 -0.04
C ILE A 33 4.59 8.16 0.79
N TRP A 34 3.53 7.72 0.09
CA TRP A 34 2.25 7.32 0.69
C TRP A 34 1.98 5.86 0.38
N LEU A 35 1.38 5.16 1.34
CA LEU A 35 1.14 3.72 1.25
C LEU A 35 -0.35 3.44 1.27
N ILE A 36 -0.75 2.44 0.47
CA ILE A 36 -2.10 1.89 0.49
C ILE A 36 -1.99 0.50 1.08
N THR A 37 -2.76 0.25 2.13
CA THR A 37 -2.73 -1.03 2.85
C THR A 37 -4.13 -1.63 2.94
N ILE A 38 -4.20 -2.92 3.20
CA ILE A 38 -5.48 -3.53 3.57
C ILE A 38 -5.90 -2.94 4.90
N ALA A 39 -7.17 -2.53 4.99
CA ALA A 39 -7.68 -1.87 6.19
C ALA A 39 -7.63 -2.79 7.40
N SER A 40 -7.33 -2.21 8.56
CA SER A 40 -7.29 -2.94 9.82
C SER A 40 -8.67 -3.20 10.39
N ASN A 41 -9.69 -2.47 9.92
CA ASN A 41 -11.08 -2.66 10.34
C ASN A 41 -11.92 -3.20 9.19
N GLU A 42 -13.10 -3.74 9.52
CA GLU A 42 -13.99 -4.34 8.54
C GLU A 42 -14.83 -3.34 7.77
N GLN A 43 -14.86 -2.09 8.20
CA GLN A 43 -15.69 -1.05 7.58
C GLN A 43 -15.06 -0.46 6.32
N ASN A 44 -13.74 -0.51 6.22
CA ASN A 44 -13.00 -0.01 5.07
C ASN A 44 -12.33 -1.15 4.33
N LEU A 45 -12.19 -1.01 3.02
CA LEU A 45 -11.45 -1.99 2.21
C LEU A 45 -9.96 -1.74 2.30
N LEU A 46 -9.56 -0.49 2.16
CA LEU A 46 -8.16 -0.08 2.08
C LEU A 46 -7.97 1.20 2.89
N ASP A 47 -6.77 1.37 3.43
CA ASP A 47 -6.36 2.59 4.10
C ASP A 47 -5.23 3.26 3.35
N ILE A 48 -5.13 4.59 3.47
CA ILE A 48 -4.03 5.38 2.92
C ILE A 48 -3.28 6.01 4.08
N PHE A 49 -1.97 5.79 4.13
CA PHE A 49 -1.12 6.35 5.17
C PHE A 49 0.14 6.98 4.59
N HIS A 50 0.58 8.09 5.17
CA HIS A 50 1.91 8.60 4.91
C HIS A 50 2.95 7.62 5.47
N SER A 51 4.06 7.43 4.76
CA SER A 51 5.09 6.46 5.15
C SER A 51 5.68 6.73 6.53
N ILE A 52 5.60 7.97 7.02
CA ILE A 52 6.12 8.33 8.35
C ILE A 52 5.50 7.51 9.47
N TYR A 53 4.27 7.06 9.28
CA TYR A 53 3.60 6.26 10.31
C TYR A 53 4.29 4.92 10.56
N TYR A 54 4.99 4.37 9.56
CA TYR A 54 5.62 3.05 9.67
C TYR A 54 7.02 3.08 10.25
N ILE A 55 7.59 4.27 10.49
CA ILE A 55 8.84 4.35 11.23
C ILE A 55 8.59 4.38 12.74
N GLN A 56 7.33 4.50 13.17
CA GLN A 56 6.96 4.46 14.58
C GLN A 56 6.77 2.99 14.99
N PRO A 57 7.36 2.56 16.13
CA PRO A 57 7.30 1.15 16.55
C PRO A 57 5.87 0.60 16.68
N MET A 58 4.93 1.45 17.07
CA MET A 58 3.54 1.06 17.22
C MET A 58 2.95 0.53 15.91
N PHE A 59 3.23 1.21 14.80
CA PHE A 59 2.69 0.82 13.50
C PHE A 59 3.45 -0.35 12.90
N ALA A 60 4.75 -0.47 13.20
CA ALA A 60 5.52 -1.62 12.75
C ALA A 60 4.97 -2.93 13.32
N ARG A 61 4.42 -2.89 14.54
CA ARG A 61 3.82 -4.06 15.18
C ARG A 61 2.53 -4.52 14.51
N LEU A 62 1.85 -3.63 13.78
CA LEU A 62 0.62 -3.99 13.08
C LEU A 62 0.88 -4.86 11.86
N ASN A 63 2.13 -4.98 11.44
CA ASN A 63 2.54 -5.81 10.30
C ASN A 63 1.66 -5.53 9.07
N PRO A 64 1.66 -4.31 8.53
CA PRO A 64 0.73 -3.92 7.48
C PRO A 64 0.93 -4.69 6.20
N ASP A 65 -0.18 -4.94 5.50
CA ASP A 65 -0.20 -5.56 4.19
C ASP A 65 -0.29 -4.46 3.13
N ILE A 66 0.81 -4.18 2.45
CA ILE A 66 0.93 -3.07 1.53
C ILE A 66 0.55 -3.51 0.11
N VAL A 67 -0.42 -2.82 -0.47
CA VAL A 67 -0.93 -3.12 -1.82
C VAL A 67 -0.60 -2.03 -2.84
N GLY A 68 -0.20 -0.85 -2.39
CA GLY A 68 0.13 0.25 -3.29
C GLY A 68 1.08 1.26 -2.68
N ILE A 69 1.82 1.95 -3.55
CA ILE A 69 2.76 3.01 -3.19
C ILE A 69 2.56 4.17 -4.15
N ALA A 70 2.45 5.38 -3.62
CA ALA A 70 2.26 6.59 -4.41
C ALA A 70 3.14 7.74 -3.89
N GLU A 71 3.35 8.75 -4.74
CA GLU A 71 4.21 9.89 -4.43
C GLU A 71 3.48 11.06 -3.77
N SER A 72 2.16 10.96 -3.60
CA SER A 72 1.37 11.99 -2.93
C SER A 72 0.07 11.37 -2.45
N GLU A 73 -0.64 12.10 -1.58
CA GLU A 73 -1.95 11.66 -1.12
C GLU A 73 -2.94 11.59 -2.27
N GLU A 74 -2.92 12.58 -3.18
CA GLU A 74 -3.81 12.58 -4.35
C GLU A 74 -3.52 11.39 -5.25
N ALA A 75 -2.26 11.11 -5.52
CA ALA A 75 -1.87 9.96 -6.32
C ALA A 75 -2.29 8.65 -5.66
N ALA A 76 -2.19 8.57 -4.34
CA ALA A 76 -2.65 7.42 -3.58
C ALA A 76 -4.16 7.21 -3.72
N LYS A 77 -4.94 8.28 -3.66
CA LYS A 77 -6.39 8.21 -3.82
C LYS A 77 -6.78 7.74 -5.23
N GLU A 78 -6.10 8.24 -6.24
CA GLU A 78 -6.32 7.80 -7.63
C GLU A 78 -5.97 6.33 -7.79
N LEU A 79 -4.86 5.92 -7.18
CA LEU A 79 -4.42 4.52 -7.24
C LEU A 79 -5.41 3.61 -6.50
N LEU A 80 -5.95 4.07 -5.38
CA LEU A 80 -6.96 3.33 -4.63
C LEU A 80 -8.21 3.10 -5.48
N ILE A 81 -8.66 4.10 -6.22
CA ILE A 81 -9.79 3.98 -7.12
C ILE A 81 -9.51 2.91 -8.17
N LYS A 82 -8.31 2.94 -8.75
CA LYS A 82 -7.91 1.95 -9.75
C LYS A 82 -7.90 0.53 -9.16
N ILE A 83 -7.36 0.37 -7.97
CA ILE A 83 -7.35 -0.93 -7.28
C ILE A 83 -8.78 -1.43 -7.10
N THR A 84 -9.67 -0.57 -6.64
CA THR A 84 -11.06 -0.93 -6.38
C THR A 84 -11.78 -1.31 -7.67
N GLU A 85 -11.55 -0.57 -8.75
CA GLU A 85 -12.13 -0.88 -10.05
C GLU A 85 -11.64 -2.22 -10.60
N ASP A 86 -10.33 -2.46 -10.51
CA ASP A 86 -9.73 -3.71 -10.98
C ASP A 86 -10.25 -4.90 -10.16
N LEU A 87 -10.33 -4.73 -8.85
CA LEU A 87 -10.83 -5.76 -7.95
C LEU A 87 -12.26 -6.16 -8.32
N TYR A 88 -13.15 -5.19 -8.49
CA TYR A 88 -14.55 -5.45 -8.84
C TYR A 88 -14.66 -6.07 -10.22
N ARG A 89 -13.90 -5.56 -11.20
CA ARG A 89 -13.95 -6.07 -12.58
C ARG A 89 -13.50 -7.53 -12.66
N GLU A 90 -12.47 -7.90 -11.92
CA GLU A 90 -11.89 -9.24 -12.01
C GLU A 90 -12.59 -10.27 -11.12
N THR A 91 -13.14 -9.84 -9.98
CA THR A 91 -13.73 -10.78 -9.02
C THR A 91 -15.24 -10.64 -8.88
N GLY A 92 -15.81 -9.51 -9.29
CA GLY A 92 -17.22 -9.20 -9.05
C GLY A 92 -17.54 -8.90 -7.60
N GLN A 93 -16.54 -8.78 -6.75
CA GLN A 93 -16.69 -8.56 -5.32
C GLN A 93 -15.64 -7.56 -4.84
N PHE A 94 -15.72 -7.20 -3.56
CA PHE A 94 -14.74 -6.29 -2.94
C PHE A 94 -13.89 -7.01 -1.89
N ASP A 95 -13.55 -8.28 -2.15
CA ASP A 95 -12.71 -9.07 -1.25
C ASP A 95 -11.24 -8.84 -1.56
N VAL A 96 -10.67 -7.80 -0.96
CA VAL A 96 -9.27 -7.43 -1.19
C VAL A 96 -8.29 -8.50 -0.70
N ARG A 97 -8.65 -9.22 0.36
CA ARG A 97 -7.75 -10.22 0.92
C ARG A 97 -7.59 -11.44 0.02
N SER A 98 -8.61 -11.76 -0.75
CA SER A 98 -8.53 -12.85 -1.74
C SER A 98 -7.86 -12.40 -3.03
N TYR A 99 -7.97 -11.11 -3.36
CA TYR A 99 -7.41 -10.57 -4.60
C TYR A 99 -5.89 -10.46 -4.56
N PHE A 100 -5.33 -10.06 -3.42
CA PHE A 100 -3.90 -9.86 -3.27
C PHE A 100 -3.24 -11.08 -2.63
N LYS A 101 -2.03 -11.40 -3.13
CA LYS A 101 -1.15 -12.39 -2.51
C LYS A 101 0.04 -11.64 -1.94
N PHE A 102 0.44 -11.99 -0.72
CA PHE A 102 1.46 -11.24 0.01
C PHE A 102 2.74 -12.05 0.19
N GLN A 103 3.85 -11.32 0.15
CA GLN A 103 5.19 -11.84 0.39
C GLN A 103 5.85 -11.00 1.48
N GLU A 104 6.60 -11.66 2.33
CA GLU A 104 7.35 -10.98 3.39
C GLU A 104 8.73 -10.50 2.93
#